data_a4dabde3981ef280531595a914e5f3ff
#
_entry.id   a4dabde3981ef280531595a914e5f3ff
#
_cell.length_a   1.000
_cell.length_b   1.000
_cell.length_c   1.000
_cell.angle_alpha   90.00
_cell.angle_beta   90.00
_cell.angle_gamma   90.00
#
_symmetry.space_group_name_H-M   'P 1'
#
loop_
_entity.id
_entity.type
_entity.pdbx_description
1 polymer ?
#
loop_
_entity_poly.entity_id
_entity_poly.type
_entity_poly.pdbx_seq_one_letter_code
_entity_poly.pdbx_strand_id
1 'polypeptide(L)'
;MARIRDLASYDALVLTALIWFLAKFLRYAFPPLFGTFQSTYSVSNSVVGTAFTALMLAYAAMQFPSGLLADRVGGVRVVTAGAIVAAVASLALTISLPFGVLVGVMVLVGVGTGAHKTVAVRLLSRVYPARTGRALGVMDTFGAFGGVVAPAAVVWALAAGGADWHVVFLGGGVAGLVLAGLFRWRVPSRLPPEPESEGEAGGSSAYRALFSDTWFLVFVAVTILFSFTYNGAVAFLPLYLEDAAGLSPATAGTLYSGLFLVSLVQVVTGDVSDRLGRLTVIGGTLALATAGLALVVAVPESPLPVLAGAVIAFGLGSHGFRPVRGAYLVELIPDSVAGGGLGVVRTLLMGVGAVAPAVVGIVSDVASFQAAFAVLLASLAAGLALVGVLAVGEP
;
A
#
# COMPACT_ATOMS: atom_id res chain seq x y z
N MET A 1 -39.03 -1.04 6.51
CA MET A 1 -38.68 -1.37 5.10
C MET A 1 -37.84 -0.26 4.42
N ALA A 2 -38.09 1.05 4.66
CA ALA A 2 -37.27 2.14 4.06
C ALA A 2 -35.80 2.05 4.42
N ARG A 3 -35.41 1.88 5.69
CA ARG A 3 -33.98 1.76 6.13
C ARG A 3 -33.20 0.60 5.49
N ILE A 4 -33.85 -0.52 5.16
CA ILE A 4 -33.19 -1.67 4.51
C ILE A 4 -32.93 -1.38 3.02
N ARG A 5 -33.83 -0.63 2.37
CA ARG A 5 -33.61 -0.18 0.98
C ARG A 5 -32.48 0.86 0.87
N ASP A 6 -32.33 1.73 1.86
CA ASP A 6 -31.22 2.69 1.91
C ASP A 6 -29.87 2.01 2.12
N LEU A 7 -29.81 0.96 2.97
CA LEU A 7 -28.58 0.16 3.15
C LEU A 7 -28.20 -0.61 1.88
N ALA A 8 -29.18 -1.08 1.11
CA ALA A 8 -28.92 -1.75 -0.16
C ALA A 8 -28.31 -0.82 -1.23
N SER A 9 -28.41 0.51 -1.07
CA SER A 9 -27.78 1.48 -1.99
C SER A 9 -26.25 1.57 -1.82
N TYR A 10 -25.71 1.08 -0.70
CA TYR A 10 -24.27 1.10 -0.40
C TYR A 10 -23.57 -0.24 -0.63
N ASP A 11 -24.28 -1.27 -1.14
CA ASP A 11 -23.71 -2.60 -1.35
C ASP A 11 -22.48 -2.59 -2.28
N ALA A 12 -22.50 -1.79 -3.35
CA ALA A 12 -21.36 -1.62 -4.24
C ALA A 12 -20.15 -1.02 -3.52
N LEU A 13 -20.35 0.00 -2.66
CA LEU A 13 -19.28 0.59 -1.86
C LEU A 13 -18.70 -0.41 -0.87
N VAL A 14 -19.57 -1.08 -0.11
CA VAL A 14 -19.15 -2.02 0.94
C VAL A 14 -18.38 -3.20 0.34
N LEU A 15 -18.90 -3.80 -0.74
CA LEU A 15 -18.23 -4.94 -1.39
C LEU A 15 -16.88 -4.53 -2.02
N THR A 16 -16.82 -3.36 -2.66
CA THR A 16 -15.57 -2.82 -3.20
C THR A 16 -14.56 -2.55 -2.09
N ALA A 17 -15.00 -1.97 -0.97
CA ALA A 17 -14.16 -1.68 0.18
C ALA A 17 -13.65 -2.96 0.88
N LEU A 18 -14.51 -3.99 1.02
CA LEU A 18 -14.13 -5.29 1.59
C LEU A 18 -13.12 -6.05 0.70
N ILE A 19 -13.25 -5.99 -0.63
CA ILE A 19 -12.24 -6.58 -1.52
C ILE A 19 -10.92 -5.80 -1.40
N TRP A 20 -10.96 -4.48 -1.22
CA TRP A 20 -9.74 -3.69 -0.97
C TRP A 20 -9.10 -3.98 0.39
N PHE A 21 -9.91 -4.15 1.43
CA PHE A 21 -9.46 -4.67 2.72
C PHE A 21 -8.72 -5.99 2.54
N LEU A 22 -9.34 -6.96 1.88
CA LEU A 22 -8.77 -8.29 1.66
C LEU A 22 -7.50 -8.24 0.81
N ALA A 23 -7.47 -7.41 -0.23
CA ALA A 23 -6.29 -7.22 -1.07
C ALA A 23 -5.09 -6.70 -0.27
N LYS A 24 -5.31 -5.82 0.70
CA LYS A 24 -4.27 -5.37 1.62
C LYS A 24 -3.95 -6.40 2.69
N PHE A 25 -4.95 -7.04 3.26
CA PHE A 25 -4.79 -8.12 4.22
C PHE A 25 -3.86 -9.21 3.68
N LEU A 26 -4.13 -9.75 2.50
CA LEU A 26 -3.32 -10.82 1.90
C LEU A 26 -1.87 -10.40 1.66
N ARG A 27 -1.60 -9.15 1.28
CA ARG A 27 -0.23 -8.67 1.07
C ARG A 27 0.52 -8.40 2.37
N TYR A 28 -0.13 -7.80 3.35
CA TYR A 28 0.50 -7.42 4.62
C TYR A 28 0.55 -8.57 5.64
N ALA A 29 0.00 -9.74 5.32
CA ALA A 29 0.20 -10.97 6.07
C ALA A 29 1.60 -11.59 5.85
N PHE A 30 2.29 -11.27 4.74
CA PHE A 30 3.62 -11.85 4.46
C PHE A 30 4.76 -11.30 5.33
N PRO A 31 4.92 -9.98 5.55
CA PRO A 31 6.04 -9.44 6.32
C PRO A 31 6.23 -10.08 7.71
N PRO A 32 5.20 -10.28 8.54
CA PRO A 32 5.37 -10.97 9.83
C PRO A 32 5.77 -12.45 9.73
N LEU A 33 5.68 -13.05 8.53
CA LEU A 33 6.07 -14.44 8.28
C LEU A 33 7.50 -14.59 7.76
N PHE A 34 8.25 -13.51 7.54
CA PHE A 34 9.60 -13.59 6.98
C PHE A 34 10.52 -14.46 7.84
N GLY A 35 10.53 -14.28 9.16
CA GLY A 35 11.28 -15.13 10.08
C GLY A 35 10.85 -16.62 10.01
N THR A 36 9.54 -16.87 9.89
CA THR A 36 9.02 -18.23 9.69
C THR A 36 9.50 -18.82 8.36
N PHE A 37 9.49 -18.05 7.27
CA PHE A 37 9.98 -18.52 5.98
C PHE A 37 11.49 -18.80 6.01
N GLN A 38 12.27 -17.95 6.68
CA GLN A 38 13.70 -18.15 6.85
C GLN A 38 14.01 -19.45 7.59
N SER A 39 13.33 -19.70 8.70
CA SER A 39 13.53 -20.92 9.48
C SER A 39 13.04 -22.19 8.76
N THR A 40 11.90 -22.10 8.06
CA THR A 40 11.30 -23.26 7.36
C THR A 40 12.06 -23.65 6.10
N TYR A 41 12.51 -22.67 5.31
CA TYR A 41 13.13 -22.91 4.00
C TYR A 41 14.64 -22.68 3.98
N SER A 42 15.25 -22.30 5.11
CA SER A 42 16.69 -21.98 5.22
C SER A 42 17.14 -20.93 4.19
N VAL A 43 16.36 -19.87 4.03
CA VAL A 43 16.61 -18.77 3.07
C VAL A 43 17.04 -17.50 3.78
N SER A 44 17.80 -16.65 3.08
CA SER A 44 18.30 -15.38 3.62
C SER A 44 17.30 -14.23 3.50
N ASN A 45 17.64 -13.05 4.10
CA ASN A 45 16.85 -11.83 3.99
C ASN A 45 16.71 -11.36 2.53
N SER A 46 17.78 -11.47 1.73
CA SER A 46 17.73 -11.10 0.31
C SER A 46 16.74 -11.95 -0.47
N VAL A 47 16.63 -13.24 -0.14
CA VAL A 47 15.72 -14.17 -0.80
C VAL A 47 14.26 -13.84 -0.47
N VAL A 48 13.92 -13.65 0.81
CA VAL A 48 12.54 -13.29 1.20
C VAL A 48 12.19 -11.87 0.72
N GLY A 49 13.13 -10.94 0.77
CA GLY A 49 12.95 -9.57 0.26
C GLY A 49 12.70 -9.56 -1.25
N THR A 50 13.44 -10.38 -2.02
CA THR A 50 13.25 -10.52 -3.46
C THR A 50 11.91 -11.18 -3.79
N ALA A 51 11.49 -12.21 -3.03
CA ALA A 51 10.20 -12.82 -3.17
C ALA A 51 9.05 -11.82 -2.95
N PHE A 52 9.15 -10.99 -1.91
CA PHE A 52 8.16 -9.95 -1.66
C PHE A 52 8.23 -8.81 -2.69
N THR A 53 9.41 -8.47 -3.18
CA THR A 53 9.59 -7.56 -4.32
C THR A 53 8.86 -8.09 -5.56
N ALA A 54 8.98 -9.37 -5.88
CA ALA A 54 8.29 -9.99 -7.02
C ALA A 54 6.76 -9.86 -6.87
N LEU A 55 6.20 -10.11 -5.67
CA LEU A 55 4.78 -9.87 -5.38
C LEU A 55 4.41 -8.42 -5.63
N MET A 56 5.20 -7.46 -5.10
CA MET A 56 4.90 -6.04 -5.20
C MET A 56 5.06 -5.49 -6.62
N LEU A 57 6.02 -6.00 -7.40
CA LEU A 57 6.17 -5.68 -8.82
C LEU A 57 4.99 -6.22 -9.62
N ALA A 58 4.56 -7.45 -9.37
CA ALA A 58 3.36 -8.02 -10.00
C ALA A 58 2.11 -7.19 -9.69
N TYR A 59 1.96 -6.77 -8.43
CA TYR A 59 0.91 -5.85 -8.02
C TYR A 59 0.99 -4.50 -8.77
N ALA A 60 2.17 -3.91 -8.86
CA ALA A 60 2.39 -2.63 -9.54
C ALA A 60 2.13 -2.75 -11.06
N ALA A 61 2.65 -3.81 -11.68
CA ALA A 61 2.50 -4.08 -13.10
C ALA A 61 1.04 -4.26 -13.51
N MET A 62 0.18 -4.80 -12.64
CA MET A 62 -1.24 -5.00 -12.93
C MET A 62 -2.07 -3.72 -12.88
N GLN A 63 -1.57 -2.61 -12.33
CA GLN A 63 -2.34 -1.36 -12.21
C GLN A 63 -2.80 -0.82 -13.56
N PHE A 64 -1.89 -0.77 -14.55
CA PHE A 64 -2.20 -0.26 -15.88
C PHE A 64 -3.01 -1.26 -16.73
N PRO A 65 -2.58 -2.53 -16.90
CA PRO A 65 -3.34 -3.51 -17.68
C PRO A 65 -4.76 -3.75 -17.18
N SER A 66 -4.98 -3.70 -15.85
CA SER A 66 -6.32 -3.87 -15.28
C SER A 66 -7.26 -2.73 -15.68
N GLY A 67 -6.76 -1.50 -15.80
CA GLY A 67 -7.52 -0.37 -16.31
C GLY A 67 -7.95 -0.58 -17.77
N LEU A 68 -7.00 -0.91 -18.64
CA LEU A 68 -7.27 -1.21 -20.06
C LEU A 68 -8.23 -2.40 -20.25
N LEU A 69 -8.05 -3.43 -19.42
CA LEU A 69 -8.92 -4.59 -19.49
C LEU A 69 -10.34 -4.24 -19.00
N ALA A 70 -10.45 -3.37 -17.98
CA ALA A 70 -11.76 -2.88 -17.52
C ALA A 70 -12.52 -2.09 -18.59
N ASP A 71 -11.81 -1.37 -19.46
CA ASP A 71 -12.41 -0.67 -20.61
C ASP A 71 -12.99 -1.64 -21.65
N ARG A 72 -12.36 -2.81 -21.82
CA ARG A 72 -12.77 -3.80 -22.84
C ARG A 72 -13.84 -4.78 -22.35
N VAL A 73 -13.70 -5.28 -21.12
CA VAL A 73 -14.55 -6.36 -20.59
C VAL A 73 -15.44 -5.94 -19.42
N GLY A 74 -15.30 -4.69 -18.97
CA GLY A 74 -16.04 -4.10 -17.86
C GLY A 74 -15.35 -4.28 -16.51
N GLY A 75 -15.40 -3.22 -15.68
CA GLY A 75 -14.69 -3.16 -14.39
C GLY A 75 -15.10 -4.25 -13.40
N VAL A 76 -16.38 -4.63 -13.38
CA VAL A 76 -16.88 -5.69 -12.48
C VAL A 76 -16.20 -7.03 -12.78
N ARG A 77 -16.04 -7.39 -14.06
CA ARG A 77 -15.38 -8.65 -14.45
C ARG A 77 -13.92 -8.66 -14.03
N VAL A 78 -13.22 -7.54 -14.22
CA VAL A 78 -11.79 -7.41 -13.88
C VAL A 78 -11.56 -7.51 -12.38
N VAL A 79 -12.35 -6.78 -11.57
CA VAL A 79 -12.26 -6.86 -10.10
C VAL A 79 -12.59 -8.25 -9.59
N THR A 80 -13.65 -8.88 -10.15
CA THR A 80 -14.04 -10.26 -9.78
C THR A 80 -12.93 -11.25 -10.12
N ALA A 81 -12.37 -11.20 -11.33
CA ALA A 81 -11.29 -12.10 -11.75
C ALA A 81 -10.05 -11.92 -10.88
N GLY A 82 -9.64 -10.67 -10.60
CA GLY A 82 -8.53 -10.36 -9.70
C GLY A 82 -8.75 -10.91 -8.28
N ALA A 83 -9.96 -10.74 -7.74
CA ALA A 83 -10.32 -11.26 -6.42
C ALA A 83 -10.29 -12.79 -6.39
N ILE A 84 -10.77 -13.47 -7.44
CA ILE A 84 -10.69 -14.93 -7.56
C ILE A 84 -9.23 -15.39 -7.64
N VAL A 85 -8.40 -14.77 -8.48
CA VAL A 85 -6.97 -15.10 -8.58
C VAL A 85 -6.28 -14.98 -7.22
N ALA A 86 -6.49 -13.85 -6.51
CA ALA A 86 -5.92 -13.65 -5.18
C ALA A 86 -6.44 -14.67 -4.16
N ALA A 87 -7.73 -15.01 -4.22
CA ALA A 87 -8.35 -15.98 -3.32
C ALA A 87 -7.84 -17.41 -3.56
N VAL A 88 -7.75 -17.85 -4.83
CA VAL A 88 -7.21 -19.16 -5.20
C VAL A 88 -5.73 -19.27 -4.82
N ALA A 89 -4.94 -18.22 -5.08
CA ALA A 89 -3.55 -18.14 -4.63
C ALA A 89 -3.45 -18.23 -3.10
N SER A 90 -4.33 -17.54 -2.37
CA SER A 90 -4.40 -17.64 -0.91
C SER A 90 -4.73 -19.05 -0.43
N LEU A 91 -5.68 -19.74 -1.08
CA LEU A 91 -5.99 -21.14 -0.76
C LEU A 91 -4.82 -22.09 -1.08
N ALA A 92 -4.03 -21.82 -2.12
CA ALA A 92 -2.84 -22.61 -2.39
C ALA A 92 -1.79 -22.52 -1.27
N LEU A 93 -1.79 -21.42 -0.48
CA LEU A 93 -0.92 -21.26 0.69
C LEU A 93 -1.41 -22.04 1.93
N THR A 94 -2.48 -22.80 1.83
CA THR A 94 -2.98 -23.64 2.94
C THR A 94 -2.28 -25.00 3.04
N ILE A 95 -1.40 -25.30 2.11
CA ILE A 95 -0.59 -26.50 2.07
C ILE A 95 0.90 -26.14 2.06
N SER A 96 1.74 -27.03 2.57
CA SER A 96 3.19 -26.87 2.52
C SER A 96 3.70 -26.95 1.09
N LEU A 97 4.31 -25.86 0.61
CA LEU A 97 4.82 -25.72 -0.75
C LEU A 97 6.36 -25.64 -0.74
N PRO A 98 7.05 -26.14 -1.77
CA PRO A 98 8.45 -25.77 -1.99
C PRO A 98 8.60 -24.24 -2.15
N PHE A 99 9.70 -23.65 -1.66
CA PHE A 99 9.88 -22.19 -1.63
C PHE A 99 9.65 -21.51 -3.00
N GLY A 100 10.17 -22.08 -4.10
CA GLY A 100 9.96 -21.50 -5.43
C GLY A 100 8.48 -21.46 -5.85
N VAL A 101 7.68 -22.46 -5.45
CA VAL A 101 6.23 -22.49 -5.70
C VAL A 101 5.53 -21.44 -4.82
N LEU A 102 5.93 -21.33 -3.54
CA LEU A 102 5.43 -20.27 -2.64
C LEU A 102 5.64 -18.90 -3.24
N VAL A 103 6.83 -18.59 -3.78
CA VAL A 103 7.11 -17.33 -4.47
C VAL A 103 6.19 -17.13 -5.68
N GLY A 104 5.96 -18.17 -6.48
CA GLY A 104 5.01 -18.12 -7.60
C GLY A 104 3.58 -17.78 -7.13
N VAL A 105 3.15 -18.37 -6.03
CA VAL A 105 1.85 -18.07 -5.40
C VAL A 105 1.80 -16.65 -4.85
N MET A 106 2.87 -16.15 -4.23
CA MET A 106 2.99 -14.74 -3.81
C MET A 106 2.83 -13.79 -5.01
N VAL A 107 3.45 -14.09 -6.14
CA VAL A 107 3.29 -13.30 -7.39
C VAL A 107 1.83 -13.31 -7.84
N LEU A 108 1.13 -14.46 -7.79
CA LEU A 108 -0.31 -14.53 -8.12
C LEU A 108 -1.17 -13.69 -7.16
N VAL A 109 -0.85 -13.65 -5.86
CA VAL A 109 -1.49 -12.71 -4.92
C VAL A 109 -1.25 -11.27 -5.36
N GLY A 110 -0.04 -10.93 -5.79
CA GLY A 110 0.29 -9.61 -6.35
C GLY A 110 -0.57 -9.27 -7.56
N VAL A 111 -0.62 -10.16 -8.56
CA VAL A 111 -1.44 -10.02 -9.78
C VAL A 111 -2.90 -9.82 -9.43
N GLY A 112 -3.49 -10.72 -8.63
CA GLY A 112 -4.91 -10.67 -8.29
C GLY A 112 -5.30 -9.40 -7.52
N THR A 113 -4.49 -9.01 -6.53
CA THR A 113 -4.75 -7.80 -5.72
C THR A 113 -4.46 -6.51 -6.49
N GLY A 114 -3.56 -6.55 -7.49
CA GLY A 114 -3.20 -5.42 -8.35
C GLY A 114 -4.34 -4.97 -9.26
N ALA A 115 -5.21 -5.88 -9.65
CA ALA A 115 -6.34 -5.60 -10.53
C ALA A 115 -7.46 -4.76 -9.89
N HIS A 116 -7.41 -4.52 -8.57
CA HIS A 116 -8.54 -3.91 -7.86
C HIS A 116 -8.53 -2.38 -7.84
N LYS A 117 -7.46 -1.75 -7.32
CA LYS A 117 -7.49 -0.32 -6.90
C LYS A 117 -7.86 0.64 -8.03
N THR A 118 -7.22 0.51 -9.18
CA THR A 118 -7.44 1.42 -10.33
C THR A 118 -8.87 1.30 -10.85
N VAL A 119 -9.36 0.07 -11.00
CA VAL A 119 -10.70 -0.22 -11.48
C VAL A 119 -11.77 0.20 -10.46
N ALA A 120 -11.53 -0.05 -9.16
CA ALA A 120 -12.43 0.31 -8.08
C ALA A 120 -12.67 1.82 -7.97
N VAL A 121 -11.62 2.64 -8.13
CA VAL A 121 -11.76 4.11 -8.13
C VAL A 121 -12.75 4.54 -9.20
N ARG A 122 -12.58 4.06 -10.43
CA ARG A 122 -13.45 4.38 -11.56
C ARG A 122 -14.88 3.85 -11.37
N LEU A 123 -15.03 2.64 -10.82
CA LEU A 123 -16.33 2.05 -10.53
C LEU A 123 -17.09 2.88 -9.50
N LEU A 124 -16.44 3.26 -8.40
CA LEU A 124 -17.08 4.06 -7.34
C LEU A 124 -17.40 5.48 -7.79
N SER A 125 -16.60 6.12 -8.65
CA SER A 125 -16.92 7.43 -9.21
C SER A 125 -18.18 7.40 -10.11
N ARG A 126 -18.42 6.29 -10.80
CA ARG A 126 -19.63 6.11 -11.62
C ARG A 126 -20.88 5.82 -10.78
N VAL A 127 -20.74 5.02 -9.72
CA VAL A 127 -21.89 4.67 -8.86
C VAL A 127 -22.27 5.82 -7.92
N TYR A 128 -21.28 6.60 -7.47
CA TYR A 128 -21.47 7.68 -6.49
C TYR A 128 -20.88 9.02 -6.97
N PRO A 129 -21.31 9.58 -8.14
CA PRO A 129 -20.67 10.77 -8.73
C PRO A 129 -20.72 11.99 -7.81
N ALA A 130 -21.84 12.22 -7.10
CA ALA A 130 -21.99 13.34 -6.16
C ALA A 130 -21.21 13.17 -4.84
N ARG A 131 -20.66 12.00 -4.57
CA ARG A 131 -20.02 11.64 -3.29
C ARG A 131 -18.76 10.79 -3.50
N THR A 132 -18.11 10.91 -4.65
CA THR A 132 -16.94 10.10 -5.03
C THR A 132 -15.85 10.15 -3.97
N GLY A 133 -15.46 11.35 -3.51
CA GLY A 133 -14.42 11.50 -2.48
C GLY A 133 -14.75 10.75 -1.19
N ARG A 134 -16.00 10.79 -0.73
CA ARG A 134 -16.45 10.04 0.46
C ARG A 134 -16.40 8.54 0.24
N ALA A 135 -16.83 8.06 -0.93
CA ALA A 135 -16.79 6.63 -1.26
C ALA A 135 -15.36 6.11 -1.32
N LEU A 136 -14.43 6.87 -1.92
CA LEU A 136 -13.01 6.53 -1.97
C LEU A 136 -12.37 6.56 -0.57
N GLY A 137 -12.73 7.55 0.27
CA GLY A 137 -12.27 7.63 1.65
C GLY A 137 -12.68 6.42 2.48
N VAL A 138 -13.94 5.98 2.37
CA VAL A 138 -14.43 4.75 3.02
C VAL A 138 -13.66 3.54 2.52
N MET A 139 -13.51 3.37 1.21
CA MET A 139 -12.75 2.27 0.63
C MET A 139 -11.30 2.25 1.16
N ASP A 140 -10.62 3.39 1.21
CA ASP A 140 -9.24 3.47 1.69
C ASP A 140 -9.11 3.21 3.18
N THR A 141 -10.10 3.60 3.99
CA THR A 141 -10.19 3.27 5.41
C THR A 141 -10.29 1.75 5.60
N PHE A 142 -11.17 1.07 4.88
CA PHE A 142 -11.23 -0.39 4.91
C PHE A 142 -9.91 -1.04 4.52
N GLY A 143 -9.26 -0.50 3.47
CA GLY A 143 -7.92 -0.97 3.10
C GLY A 143 -6.88 -0.76 4.18
N ALA A 144 -6.94 0.33 4.95
CA ALA A 144 -6.05 0.54 6.09
C ALA A 144 -6.26 -0.52 7.18
N PHE A 145 -7.50 -0.84 7.50
CA PHE A 145 -7.82 -1.93 8.43
C PHE A 145 -7.33 -3.30 7.96
N GLY A 146 -7.27 -3.56 6.65
CA GLY A 146 -6.62 -4.76 6.12
C GLY A 146 -5.15 -4.87 6.54
N GLY A 147 -4.43 -3.74 6.55
CA GLY A 147 -3.05 -3.65 7.06
C GLY A 147 -2.94 -3.82 8.58
N VAL A 148 -3.97 -3.44 9.35
CA VAL A 148 -4.01 -3.65 10.82
C VAL A 148 -4.29 -5.10 11.16
N VAL A 149 -5.31 -5.69 10.52
CA VAL A 149 -5.81 -7.02 10.87
C VAL A 149 -4.87 -8.13 10.39
N ALA A 150 -4.16 -7.94 9.26
CA ALA A 150 -3.30 -8.98 8.72
C ALA A 150 -2.17 -9.40 9.67
N PRO A 151 -1.32 -8.48 10.18
CA PRO A 151 -0.28 -8.85 11.13
C PRO A 151 -0.86 -9.41 12.42
N ALA A 152 -1.95 -8.83 12.93
CA ALA A 152 -2.62 -9.31 14.14
C ALA A 152 -3.13 -10.75 13.97
N ALA A 153 -3.69 -11.09 12.81
CA ALA A 153 -4.14 -12.44 12.49
C ALA A 153 -2.97 -13.43 12.42
N VAL A 154 -1.83 -13.02 11.83
CA VAL A 154 -0.62 -13.85 11.78
C VAL A 154 -0.07 -14.09 13.18
N VAL A 155 0.08 -13.03 13.99
CA VAL A 155 0.53 -13.14 15.38
C VAL A 155 -0.37 -14.06 16.18
N TRP A 156 -1.68 -13.91 16.06
CA TRP A 156 -2.65 -14.79 16.69
C TRP A 156 -2.48 -16.25 16.27
N ALA A 157 -2.33 -16.52 14.97
CA ALA A 157 -2.17 -17.86 14.45
C ALA A 157 -0.86 -18.51 14.97
N LEU A 158 0.24 -17.77 15.00
CA LEU A 158 1.53 -18.26 15.50
C LEU A 158 1.52 -18.49 17.01
N ALA A 159 0.75 -17.69 17.79
CA ALA A 159 0.66 -17.78 19.24
C ALA A 159 -0.32 -18.87 19.72
N ALA A 160 -1.26 -19.31 18.93
CA ALA A 160 -2.37 -20.19 19.31
C ALA A 160 -1.99 -21.67 19.49
N GLY A 161 -0.71 -22.02 19.64
CA GLY A 161 -0.22 -23.33 20.11
C GLY A 161 -0.64 -24.59 19.31
N GLY A 162 -1.19 -24.42 18.13
CA GLY A 162 -1.71 -25.51 17.25
C GLY A 162 -2.34 -24.97 15.97
N ALA A 163 -2.56 -23.65 15.89
CA ALA A 163 -2.93 -23.01 14.64
C ALA A 163 -1.64 -22.64 13.89
N ASP A 164 -1.59 -23.01 12.63
CA ASP A 164 -0.52 -22.64 11.71
C ASP A 164 -0.90 -21.36 10.95
N TRP A 165 0.08 -20.56 10.53
CA TRP A 165 -0.15 -19.37 9.71
C TRP A 165 -0.98 -19.64 8.44
N HIS A 166 -1.04 -20.87 7.98
CA HIS A 166 -1.86 -21.34 6.85
C HIS A 166 -3.34 -21.02 7.04
N VAL A 167 -3.86 -21.00 8.30
CA VAL A 167 -5.27 -20.67 8.57
C VAL A 167 -5.62 -19.23 8.21
N VAL A 168 -4.65 -18.30 8.26
CA VAL A 168 -4.83 -16.90 7.87
C VAL A 168 -5.15 -16.82 6.37
N PHE A 169 -4.41 -17.57 5.57
CA PHE A 169 -4.61 -17.63 4.12
C PHE A 169 -5.84 -18.45 3.74
N LEU A 170 -6.21 -19.47 4.52
CA LEU A 170 -7.48 -20.18 4.37
C LEU A 170 -8.66 -19.23 4.54
N GLY A 171 -8.69 -18.47 5.64
CA GLY A 171 -9.73 -17.47 5.91
C GLY A 171 -9.78 -16.40 4.83
N GLY A 172 -8.60 -15.87 4.41
CA GLY A 172 -8.49 -14.89 3.33
C GLY A 172 -8.98 -15.43 1.99
N GLY A 173 -8.63 -16.66 1.63
CA GLY A 173 -9.04 -17.29 0.38
C GLY A 173 -10.55 -17.57 0.33
N VAL A 174 -11.13 -18.14 1.39
CA VAL A 174 -12.58 -18.37 1.48
C VAL A 174 -13.34 -17.06 1.43
N ALA A 175 -12.95 -16.06 2.24
CA ALA A 175 -13.55 -14.73 2.21
C ALA A 175 -13.45 -14.09 0.83
N GLY A 176 -12.31 -14.25 0.14
CA GLY A 176 -12.09 -13.74 -1.20
C GLY A 176 -13.04 -14.33 -2.25
N LEU A 177 -13.27 -15.64 -2.23
CA LEU A 177 -14.23 -16.28 -3.13
C LEU A 177 -15.68 -15.82 -2.85
N VAL A 178 -16.07 -15.74 -1.57
CA VAL A 178 -17.38 -15.24 -1.17
C VAL A 178 -17.57 -13.79 -1.62
N LEU A 179 -16.61 -12.93 -1.36
CA LEU A 179 -16.66 -11.52 -1.76
C LEU A 179 -16.70 -11.35 -3.29
N ALA A 180 -15.90 -12.13 -4.03
CA ALA A 180 -15.91 -12.11 -5.49
C ALA A 180 -17.28 -12.52 -6.05
N GLY A 181 -17.90 -13.56 -5.50
CA GLY A 181 -19.23 -14.01 -5.87
C GLY A 181 -20.30 -12.95 -5.58
N LEU A 182 -20.33 -12.39 -4.37
CA LEU A 182 -21.25 -11.33 -3.97
C LEU A 182 -21.06 -10.07 -4.83
N PHE A 183 -19.82 -9.67 -5.09
CA PHE A 183 -19.48 -8.53 -5.93
C PHE A 183 -20.01 -8.72 -7.36
N ARG A 184 -19.75 -9.90 -7.96
CA ARG A 184 -20.21 -10.24 -9.31
C ARG A 184 -21.74 -10.26 -9.42
N TRP A 185 -22.42 -10.64 -8.35
CA TRP A 185 -23.88 -10.72 -8.32
C TRP A 185 -24.54 -9.35 -8.07
N ARG A 186 -24.03 -8.54 -7.14
CA ARG A 186 -24.71 -7.32 -6.66
C ARG A 186 -24.31 -6.06 -7.44
N VAL A 187 -23.03 -5.89 -7.74
CA VAL A 187 -22.51 -4.62 -8.25
C VAL A 187 -22.96 -4.28 -9.68
N PRO A 188 -23.17 -5.23 -10.62
CA PRO A 188 -23.65 -4.90 -11.96
C PRO A 188 -24.97 -4.13 -11.98
N SER A 189 -25.89 -4.43 -11.07
CA SER A 189 -27.19 -3.75 -10.97
C SER A 189 -27.12 -2.31 -10.47
N ARG A 190 -25.93 -1.85 -10.04
CA ARG A 190 -25.69 -0.51 -9.50
C ARG A 190 -24.95 0.41 -10.48
N LEU A 191 -24.41 -0.15 -11.55
CA LEU A 191 -23.67 0.63 -12.53
C LEU A 191 -24.61 1.35 -13.49
N PRO A 192 -24.46 2.68 -13.68
CA PRO A 192 -25.12 3.39 -14.75
C PRO A 192 -24.58 2.92 -16.12
N PRO A 193 -25.32 3.16 -17.22
CA PRO A 193 -24.82 2.93 -18.59
C PRO A 193 -23.42 3.53 -18.79
N GLU A 194 -22.60 2.89 -19.62
CA GLU A 194 -21.25 3.43 -19.90
C GLU A 194 -21.37 4.74 -20.69
N PRO A 195 -20.74 5.84 -20.21
CA PRO A 195 -20.61 7.03 -21.01
C PRO A 195 -19.69 6.71 -22.22
N GLU A 196 -20.03 7.22 -23.38
CA GLU A 196 -19.12 7.23 -24.52
C GLU A 196 -17.86 8.00 -24.10
N SER A 197 -16.69 7.35 -24.21
CA SER A 197 -15.43 7.91 -23.78
C SER A 197 -14.93 8.94 -24.79
N GLU A 198 -15.24 10.19 -24.56
CA GLU A 198 -14.52 11.32 -25.17
C GLU A 198 -13.27 11.62 -24.31
N GLY A 199 -12.21 10.88 -24.53
CA GLY A 199 -10.90 11.13 -23.92
C GLY A 199 -9.97 11.74 -24.96
N GLU A 200 -9.91 13.06 -25.07
CA GLU A 200 -8.77 13.70 -25.73
C GLU A 200 -7.52 13.44 -24.90
N ALA A 201 -6.65 12.57 -25.39
CA ALA A 201 -5.33 12.40 -24.82
C ALA A 201 -4.52 13.69 -25.09
N GLY A 202 -4.03 14.31 -24.03
CA GLY A 202 -3.15 15.48 -24.14
C GLY A 202 -1.97 15.19 -25.08
N GLY A 203 -1.61 16.17 -25.90
CA GLY A 203 -0.55 16.01 -26.90
C GLY A 203 0.82 15.76 -26.27
N SER A 204 1.72 15.09 -26.98
CA SER A 204 3.08 14.73 -26.50
C SER A 204 3.92 15.94 -26.04
N SER A 205 3.61 17.14 -26.53
CA SER A 205 4.26 18.40 -26.12
C SER A 205 3.95 18.79 -24.67
N ALA A 206 2.71 18.58 -24.21
CA ALA A 206 2.31 18.90 -22.84
C ALA A 206 2.97 17.95 -21.81
N TYR A 207 3.12 16.65 -22.16
CA TYR A 207 3.90 15.72 -21.34
C TYR A 207 5.38 16.12 -21.26
N ARG A 208 5.96 16.52 -22.39
CA ARG A 208 7.37 16.97 -22.41
C ARG A 208 7.56 18.20 -21.54
N ALA A 209 6.65 19.18 -21.61
CA ALA A 209 6.68 20.36 -20.76
C ALA A 209 6.61 20.01 -19.28
N LEU A 210 5.67 19.15 -18.87
CA LEU A 210 5.53 18.68 -17.48
C LEU A 210 6.81 18.01 -16.95
N PHE A 211 7.39 17.08 -17.73
CA PHE A 211 8.61 16.37 -17.35
C PHE A 211 9.90 17.18 -17.59
N SER A 212 9.81 18.45 -18.01
CA SER A 212 10.91 19.41 -18.06
C SER A 212 10.82 20.44 -16.92
N ASP A 213 9.72 20.46 -16.17
CA ASP A 213 9.55 21.33 -15.01
C ASP A 213 10.39 20.82 -13.84
N THR A 214 11.34 21.64 -13.40
CA THR A 214 12.28 21.26 -12.32
C THR A 214 11.55 21.05 -10.99
N TRP A 215 10.58 21.88 -10.65
CA TRP A 215 9.85 21.81 -9.37
C TRP A 215 8.98 20.56 -9.32
N PHE A 216 8.31 20.25 -10.42
CA PHE A 216 7.59 18.99 -10.57
C PHE A 216 8.50 17.77 -10.40
N LEU A 217 9.66 17.76 -11.06
CA LEU A 217 10.61 16.64 -10.96
C LEU A 217 11.19 16.49 -9.55
N VAL A 218 11.49 17.60 -8.86
CA VAL A 218 11.93 17.56 -7.46
C VAL A 218 10.84 16.95 -6.57
N PHE A 219 9.58 17.33 -6.78
CA PHE A 219 8.50 16.73 -5.98
C PHE A 219 8.23 15.26 -6.33
N VAL A 220 8.38 14.87 -7.60
CA VAL A 220 8.35 13.46 -8.01
C VAL A 220 9.46 12.68 -7.31
N ALA A 221 10.68 13.23 -7.21
CA ALA A 221 11.79 12.62 -6.47
C ALA A 221 11.46 12.44 -4.97
N VAL A 222 10.89 13.46 -4.31
CA VAL A 222 10.38 13.33 -2.92
C VAL A 222 9.42 12.15 -2.78
N THR A 223 8.48 12.04 -3.72
CA THR A 223 7.48 10.98 -3.73
C THR A 223 8.08 9.58 -3.91
N ILE A 224 9.08 9.47 -4.78
CA ILE A 224 9.82 8.21 -5.05
C ILE A 224 10.63 7.79 -3.82
N LEU A 225 11.41 8.71 -3.23
CA LEU A 225 12.22 8.46 -2.03
C LEU A 225 11.35 8.03 -0.85
N PHE A 226 10.22 8.70 -0.64
CA PHE A 226 9.22 8.27 0.34
C PHE A 226 8.68 6.88 0.06
N SER A 227 8.31 6.59 -1.20
CA SER A 227 7.75 5.28 -1.57
C SER A 227 8.75 4.15 -1.35
N PHE A 228 10.02 4.37 -1.69
CA PHE A 228 11.11 3.44 -1.42
C PHE A 228 11.23 3.16 0.07
N THR A 229 11.36 4.21 0.89
CA THR A 229 11.46 4.06 2.36
C THR A 229 10.26 3.34 2.94
N TYR A 230 9.05 3.78 2.60
CA TYR A 230 7.83 3.21 3.17
C TYR A 230 7.67 1.72 2.84
N ASN A 231 7.89 1.31 1.58
CA ASN A 231 7.74 -0.09 1.20
C ASN A 231 8.87 -0.97 1.76
N GLY A 232 10.10 -0.48 1.85
CA GLY A 232 11.19 -1.19 2.50
C GLY A 232 10.95 -1.40 4.00
N ALA A 233 10.56 -0.32 4.70
CA ALA A 233 10.23 -0.38 6.12
C ALA A 233 9.03 -1.30 6.38
N VAL A 234 7.93 -1.15 5.65
CA VAL A 234 6.73 -1.99 5.81
C VAL A 234 7.03 -3.48 5.55
N ALA A 235 7.95 -3.80 4.62
CA ALA A 235 8.32 -5.19 4.37
C ALA A 235 9.14 -5.82 5.50
N PHE A 236 10.05 -5.07 6.10
CA PHE A 236 11.04 -5.63 7.02
C PHE A 236 10.92 -5.15 8.47
N LEU A 237 10.02 -4.21 8.78
CA LEU A 237 9.90 -3.70 10.15
C LEU A 237 9.65 -4.80 11.20
N PRO A 238 8.77 -5.81 10.99
CA PRO A 238 8.64 -6.89 11.98
C PRO A 238 9.98 -7.59 12.24
N LEU A 239 10.64 -8.05 11.19
CA LEU A 239 11.89 -8.79 11.28
C LEU A 239 13.05 -7.92 11.83
N TYR A 240 13.09 -6.62 11.48
CA TYR A 240 14.01 -5.65 12.09
C TYR A 240 13.83 -5.53 13.60
N LEU A 241 12.56 -5.45 14.05
CA LEU A 241 12.25 -5.34 15.48
C LEU A 241 12.59 -6.63 16.24
N GLU A 242 12.49 -7.78 15.59
CA GLU A 242 12.90 -9.07 16.18
C GLU A 242 14.43 -9.17 16.26
N ASP A 243 15.14 -8.85 15.19
CA ASP A 243 16.59 -9.00 15.08
C ASP A 243 17.37 -7.90 15.82
N ALA A 244 17.09 -6.62 15.53
CA ALA A 244 17.85 -5.49 16.04
C ALA A 244 17.38 -5.01 17.42
N ALA A 245 16.08 -5.15 17.74
CA ALA A 245 15.50 -4.73 19.01
C ALA A 245 15.24 -5.90 19.98
N GLY A 246 15.49 -7.15 19.56
CA GLY A 246 15.30 -8.35 20.41
C GLY A 246 13.85 -8.59 20.84
N LEU A 247 12.86 -8.05 20.11
CA LEU A 247 11.46 -8.20 20.45
C LEU A 247 10.93 -9.58 20.05
N SER A 248 9.96 -10.09 20.80
CA SER A 248 9.25 -11.29 20.39
C SER A 248 8.46 -11.03 19.08
N PRO A 249 8.23 -12.06 18.22
CA PRO A 249 7.40 -11.93 17.01
C PRO A 249 6.01 -11.34 17.30
N ALA A 250 5.41 -11.68 18.45
CA ALA A 250 4.12 -11.16 18.87
C ALA A 250 4.17 -9.64 19.14
N THR A 251 5.21 -9.16 19.81
CA THR A 251 5.40 -7.74 20.09
C THR A 251 5.72 -6.96 18.81
N ALA A 252 6.63 -7.48 17.98
CA ALA A 252 6.99 -6.89 16.70
C ALA A 252 5.76 -6.76 15.77
N GLY A 253 4.96 -7.83 15.66
CA GLY A 253 3.72 -7.82 14.88
C GLY A 253 2.65 -6.88 15.44
N THR A 254 2.58 -6.70 16.77
CA THR A 254 1.68 -5.74 17.39
C THR A 254 2.08 -4.30 17.06
N LEU A 255 3.36 -3.95 17.16
CA LEU A 255 3.88 -2.64 16.74
C LEU A 255 3.65 -2.39 15.25
N TYR A 256 3.84 -3.43 14.43
CA TYR A 256 3.57 -3.35 13.00
C TYR A 256 2.08 -3.12 12.70
N SER A 257 1.16 -3.74 13.43
CA SER A 257 -0.28 -3.43 13.34
C SER A 257 -0.57 -1.98 13.74
N GLY A 258 0.11 -1.47 14.77
CA GLY A 258 0.05 -0.08 15.22
C GLY A 258 0.43 0.92 14.13
N LEU A 259 1.45 0.60 13.32
CA LEU A 259 1.86 1.40 12.16
C LEU A 259 0.69 1.68 11.19
N PHE A 260 -0.19 0.72 10.97
CA PHE A 260 -1.36 0.89 10.10
C PHE A 260 -2.56 1.50 10.82
N LEU A 261 -2.73 1.23 12.12
CA LEU A 261 -3.84 1.78 12.90
C LEU A 261 -3.82 3.31 12.89
N VAL A 262 -2.64 3.92 12.98
CA VAL A 262 -2.48 5.39 12.94
C VAL A 262 -2.77 5.98 11.56
N SER A 263 -3.03 5.17 10.54
CA SER A 263 -3.39 5.66 9.20
C SER A 263 -4.68 6.48 9.15
N LEU A 264 -5.50 6.42 10.20
CA LEU A 264 -6.67 7.29 10.34
C LEU A 264 -6.30 8.80 10.37
N VAL A 265 -5.06 9.15 10.69
CA VAL A 265 -4.53 10.52 10.59
C VAL A 265 -4.71 11.12 9.19
N GLN A 266 -4.81 10.31 8.15
CA GLN A 266 -5.04 10.75 6.77
C GLN A 266 -6.32 11.60 6.62
N VAL A 267 -7.33 11.34 7.44
CA VAL A 267 -8.60 12.11 7.43
C VAL A 267 -8.36 13.56 7.88
N VAL A 268 -7.48 13.73 8.85
CA VAL A 268 -7.19 15.05 9.45
C VAL A 268 -6.17 15.83 8.62
N THR A 269 -5.14 15.17 8.11
CA THR A 269 -4.04 15.86 7.42
C THR A 269 -4.47 16.51 6.10
N GLY A 270 -5.50 15.99 5.44
CA GLY A 270 -6.13 16.64 4.28
C GLY A 270 -6.67 18.03 4.66
N ASP A 271 -7.57 18.08 5.65
CA ASP A 271 -8.18 19.34 6.12
C ASP A 271 -7.14 20.34 6.68
N VAL A 272 -6.13 19.81 7.39
CA VAL A 272 -5.03 20.63 7.92
C VAL A 272 -4.22 21.24 6.79
N SER A 273 -3.97 20.50 5.70
CA SER A 273 -3.21 21.00 4.56
C SER A 273 -3.94 22.11 3.79
N ASP A 274 -5.26 22.08 3.77
CA ASP A 274 -6.07 23.13 3.15
C ASP A 274 -5.98 24.47 3.94
N ARG A 275 -5.66 24.41 5.24
CA ARG A 275 -5.54 25.59 6.13
C ARG A 275 -4.11 26.12 6.28
N LEU A 276 -3.13 25.22 6.41
CA LEU A 276 -1.73 25.57 6.69
C LEU A 276 -0.85 25.62 5.43
N GLY A 277 -1.39 25.22 4.28
CA GLY A 277 -0.65 25.07 3.04
C GLY A 277 -0.04 23.68 2.88
N ARG A 278 0.00 23.19 1.63
CA ARG A 278 0.36 21.82 1.31
C ARG A 278 1.81 21.50 1.66
N LEU A 279 2.77 22.36 1.25
CA LEU A 279 4.20 22.12 1.51
C LEU A 279 4.53 22.13 3.01
N THR A 280 3.87 22.96 3.82
CA THR A 280 4.05 22.98 5.27
C THR A 280 3.68 21.64 5.90
N VAL A 281 2.51 21.08 5.51
CA VAL A 281 2.06 19.79 6.05
C VAL A 281 2.87 18.63 5.49
N ILE A 282 3.28 18.68 4.23
CA ILE A 282 4.20 17.72 3.61
C ILE A 282 5.52 17.70 4.41
N GLY A 283 6.13 18.87 4.65
CA GLY A 283 7.37 18.99 5.43
C GLY A 283 7.22 18.47 6.86
N GLY A 284 6.17 18.88 7.56
CA GLY A 284 5.90 18.43 8.94
C GLY A 284 5.66 16.93 9.06
N THR A 285 4.91 16.34 8.13
CA THR A 285 4.63 14.90 8.14
C THR A 285 5.88 14.09 7.77
N LEU A 286 6.68 14.53 6.80
CA LEU A 286 7.95 13.87 6.48
C LEU A 286 8.98 14.04 7.60
N ALA A 287 9.05 15.19 8.26
CA ALA A 287 9.92 15.39 9.42
C ALA A 287 9.55 14.45 10.57
N LEU A 288 8.26 14.29 10.87
CA LEU A 288 7.78 13.36 11.87
C LEU A 288 8.13 11.89 11.50
N ALA A 289 7.93 11.50 10.24
CA ALA A 289 8.30 10.17 9.77
C ALA A 289 9.82 9.94 9.86
N THR A 290 10.62 10.94 9.47
CA THR A 290 12.09 10.86 9.53
C THR A 290 12.57 10.74 10.97
N ALA A 291 12.02 11.53 11.90
CA ALA A 291 12.35 11.46 13.32
C ALA A 291 11.97 10.10 13.93
N GLY A 292 10.78 9.58 13.60
CA GLY A 292 10.36 8.25 14.06
C GLY A 292 11.29 7.15 13.55
N LEU A 293 11.62 7.14 12.25
CA LEU A 293 12.53 6.15 11.67
C LEU A 293 13.96 6.31 12.21
N ALA A 294 14.41 7.55 12.43
CA ALA A 294 15.71 7.82 13.02
C ALA A 294 15.83 7.24 14.43
N LEU A 295 14.80 7.36 15.27
CA LEU A 295 14.75 6.75 16.60
C LEU A 295 14.79 5.22 16.51
N VAL A 296 14.01 4.61 15.60
CA VAL A 296 14.05 3.15 15.39
C VAL A 296 15.46 2.67 15.03
N VAL A 297 16.20 3.42 14.20
CA VAL A 297 17.54 3.04 13.74
C VAL A 297 18.61 3.33 14.77
N ALA A 298 18.54 4.49 15.45
CA ALA A 298 19.60 4.96 16.33
C ALA A 298 19.61 4.25 17.68
N VAL A 299 18.44 3.83 18.18
CA VAL A 299 18.31 3.26 19.53
C VAL A 299 17.42 2.00 19.55
N PRO A 300 17.76 0.95 18.80
CA PRO A 300 16.91 -0.24 18.64
C PRO A 300 16.72 -0.98 19.98
N GLU A 301 17.66 -0.94 20.91
CA GLU A 301 17.60 -1.59 22.23
C GLU A 301 16.82 -0.77 23.28
N SER A 302 16.17 0.33 22.85
CA SER A 302 15.40 1.17 23.80
C SER A 302 14.22 0.42 24.41
N PRO A 303 13.73 0.88 25.58
CA PRO A 303 12.52 0.34 26.18
C PRO A 303 11.34 0.35 25.20
N LEU A 304 10.49 -0.68 25.28
CA LEU A 304 9.33 -0.87 24.40
C LEU A 304 8.47 0.39 24.16
N PRO A 305 8.17 1.24 25.19
CA PRO A 305 7.40 2.46 24.94
C PRO A 305 8.09 3.45 23.99
N VAL A 306 9.42 3.53 24.01
CA VAL A 306 10.20 4.40 23.12
C VAL A 306 10.13 3.90 21.69
N LEU A 307 10.36 2.59 21.48
CA LEU A 307 10.24 1.97 20.16
C LEU A 307 8.80 2.06 19.62
N ALA A 308 7.80 1.83 20.48
CA ALA A 308 6.40 1.99 20.10
C ALA A 308 6.10 3.44 19.66
N GLY A 309 6.56 4.42 20.44
CA GLY A 309 6.44 5.85 20.08
C GLY A 309 7.12 6.17 18.75
N ALA A 310 8.31 5.61 18.50
CA ALA A 310 9.07 5.79 17.27
C ALA A 310 8.34 5.20 16.04
N VAL A 311 7.83 3.97 16.15
CA VAL A 311 7.04 3.31 15.10
C VAL A 311 5.74 4.06 14.83
N ILE A 312 5.06 4.52 15.88
CA ILE A 312 3.85 5.34 15.76
C ILE A 312 4.15 6.69 15.07
N ALA A 313 5.24 7.36 15.45
CA ALA A 313 5.66 8.62 14.82
C ALA A 313 5.97 8.42 13.33
N PHE A 314 6.72 7.36 12.98
CA PHE A 314 6.94 6.98 11.59
C PHE A 314 5.63 6.70 10.84
N GLY A 315 4.69 5.99 11.47
CA GLY A 315 3.37 5.70 10.93
C GLY A 315 2.53 6.95 10.70
N LEU A 316 2.40 7.83 11.72
CA LEU A 316 1.65 9.09 11.64
C LEU A 316 2.19 9.98 10.53
N GLY A 317 3.51 10.18 10.48
CA GLY A 317 4.15 10.97 9.44
C GLY A 317 3.95 10.37 8.06
N SER A 318 4.20 9.07 7.90
CA SER A 318 4.08 8.38 6.62
C SER A 318 2.63 8.36 6.09
N HIS A 319 1.66 8.09 6.93
CA HIS A 319 0.26 8.08 6.53
C HIS A 319 -0.30 9.50 6.33
N GLY A 320 0.11 10.46 7.17
CA GLY A 320 -0.28 11.86 7.03
C GLY A 320 0.21 12.51 5.73
N PHE A 321 1.40 12.15 5.27
CA PHE A 321 1.98 12.64 4.01
C PHE A 321 1.14 12.26 2.77
N ARG A 322 0.55 11.06 2.75
CA ARG A 322 -0.03 10.45 1.53
C ARG A 322 -1.18 11.24 0.88
N PRO A 323 -2.22 11.71 1.61
CA PRO A 323 -3.30 12.47 0.99
C PRO A 323 -2.81 13.83 0.51
N VAL A 324 -1.98 14.52 1.30
CA VAL A 324 -1.46 15.85 0.97
C VAL A 324 -0.54 15.81 -0.26
N ARG A 325 0.33 14.79 -0.34
CA ARG A 325 1.11 14.51 -1.54
C ARG A 325 0.24 14.34 -2.79
N GLY A 326 -0.85 13.57 -2.64
CA GLY A 326 -1.77 13.33 -3.77
C GLY A 326 -2.43 14.62 -4.25
N ALA A 327 -2.87 15.47 -3.33
CA ALA A 327 -3.46 16.74 -3.64
C ALA A 327 -2.45 17.71 -4.29
N TYR A 328 -1.23 17.80 -3.75
CA TYR A 328 -0.18 18.66 -4.32
C TYR A 328 0.26 18.19 -5.73
N LEU A 329 0.34 16.88 -5.98
CA LEU A 329 0.60 16.37 -7.33
C LEU A 329 -0.49 16.78 -8.33
N VAL A 330 -1.76 16.79 -7.93
CA VAL A 330 -2.85 17.24 -8.78
C VAL A 330 -2.73 18.73 -9.11
N GLU A 331 -2.29 19.55 -8.15
CA GLU A 331 -2.08 20.99 -8.36
C GLU A 331 -0.90 21.30 -9.31
N LEU A 332 0.15 20.48 -9.28
CA LEU A 332 1.33 20.65 -10.15
C LEU A 332 1.12 20.17 -11.59
N ILE A 333 0.14 19.30 -11.84
CA ILE A 333 -0.07 18.70 -13.16
C ILE A 333 -1.17 19.47 -13.90
N PRO A 334 -0.89 20.03 -15.10
CA PRO A 334 -1.90 20.68 -15.93
C PRO A 334 -3.07 19.76 -16.26
N ASP A 335 -4.31 20.28 -16.27
CA ASP A 335 -5.54 19.53 -16.55
C ASP A 335 -5.47 18.74 -17.85
N SER A 336 -4.83 19.29 -18.88
CA SER A 336 -4.69 18.65 -20.21
C SER A 336 -3.92 17.33 -20.20
N VAL A 337 -3.11 17.06 -19.16
CA VAL A 337 -2.31 15.84 -19.00
C VAL A 337 -2.47 15.19 -17.64
N ALA A 338 -3.46 15.60 -16.85
CA ALA A 338 -3.64 15.19 -15.47
C ALA A 338 -3.72 13.66 -15.31
N GLY A 339 -4.53 12.98 -16.11
CA GLY A 339 -4.70 11.53 -16.04
C GLY A 339 -3.43 10.76 -16.35
N GLY A 340 -2.75 11.10 -17.44
CA GLY A 340 -1.53 10.43 -17.87
C GLY A 340 -0.33 10.80 -16.98
N GLY A 341 -0.18 12.08 -16.60
CA GLY A 341 0.89 12.54 -15.71
C GLY A 341 0.84 11.84 -14.36
N LEU A 342 -0.32 11.82 -13.72
CA LEU A 342 -0.53 11.06 -12.47
C LEU A 342 -0.25 9.56 -12.66
N GLY A 343 -0.64 8.99 -13.81
CA GLY A 343 -0.38 7.59 -14.15
C GLY A 343 1.11 7.27 -14.18
N VAL A 344 1.90 8.11 -14.87
CA VAL A 344 3.37 7.95 -14.95
C VAL A 344 4.01 8.08 -13.57
N VAL A 345 3.67 9.15 -12.81
CA VAL A 345 4.20 9.34 -11.45
C VAL A 345 3.85 8.13 -10.55
N ARG A 346 2.61 7.66 -10.62
CA ARG A 346 2.16 6.50 -9.85
C ARG A 346 2.92 5.23 -10.22
N THR A 347 3.18 4.99 -11.50
CA THR A 347 3.97 3.85 -11.98
C THR A 347 5.40 3.91 -11.45
N LEU A 348 6.04 5.09 -11.52
CA LEU A 348 7.40 5.28 -11.02
C LEU A 348 7.48 5.03 -9.50
N LEU A 349 6.61 5.68 -8.72
CA LEU A 349 6.64 5.52 -7.26
C LEU A 349 6.33 4.08 -6.81
N MET A 350 5.44 3.39 -7.51
CA MET A 350 5.11 1.99 -7.18
C MET A 350 6.22 1.04 -7.62
N GLY A 351 6.82 1.26 -8.80
CA GLY A 351 7.91 0.46 -9.30
C GLY A 351 9.16 0.54 -8.40
N VAL A 352 9.61 1.77 -8.11
CA VAL A 352 10.76 1.97 -7.21
C VAL A 352 10.45 1.49 -5.78
N GLY A 353 9.26 1.78 -5.27
CA GLY A 353 8.83 1.28 -3.96
C GLY A 353 8.81 -0.25 -3.89
N ALA A 354 8.41 -0.93 -4.98
CA ALA A 354 8.37 -2.39 -5.03
C ALA A 354 9.76 -3.05 -4.96
N VAL A 355 10.83 -2.35 -5.37
CA VAL A 355 12.22 -2.87 -5.32
C VAL A 355 12.82 -2.74 -3.92
N ALA A 356 12.31 -1.84 -3.08
CA ALA A 356 12.87 -1.56 -1.76
C ALA A 356 13.04 -2.81 -0.87
N PRO A 357 12.11 -3.77 -0.80
CA PRO A 357 12.30 -4.98 0.01
C PRO A 357 13.51 -5.81 -0.42
N ALA A 358 13.80 -5.94 -1.72
CA ALA A 358 14.99 -6.63 -2.19
C ALA A 358 16.27 -5.90 -1.75
N VAL A 359 16.29 -4.56 -1.85
CA VAL A 359 17.44 -3.75 -1.40
C VAL A 359 17.65 -3.90 0.10
N VAL A 360 16.60 -3.81 0.92
CA VAL A 360 16.69 -4.01 2.37
C VAL A 360 17.22 -5.41 2.69
N GLY A 361 16.69 -6.45 2.04
CA GLY A 361 17.15 -7.83 2.24
C GLY A 361 18.63 -8.01 1.87
N ILE A 362 19.07 -7.49 0.73
CA ILE A 362 20.46 -7.58 0.29
C ILE A 362 21.39 -6.84 1.27
N VAL A 363 21.06 -5.59 1.63
CA VAL A 363 21.91 -4.81 2.55
C VAL A 363 21.94 -5.45 3.94
N SER A 364 20.84 -6.03 4.41
CA SER A 364 20.84 -6.72 5.71
C SER A 364 21.68 -7.99 5.71
N ASP A 365 21.76 -8.74 4.60
CA ASP A 365 22.61 -9.93 4.48
C ASP A 365 24.11 -9.59 4.37
N VAL A 366 24.47 -8.51 3.64
CA VAL A 366 25.89 -8.15 3.42
C VAL A 366 26.47 -7.25 4.51
N ALA A 367 25.66 -6.56 5.28
CA ALA A 367 26.08 -5.65 6.35
C ALA A 367 25.32 -5.92 7.66
N SER A 368 24.11 -5.37 7.79
CA SER A 368 23.21 -5.57 8.94
C SER A 368 21.82 -5.01 8.65
N PHE A 369 20.82 -5.41 9.45
CA PHE A 369 19.50 -4.78 9.42
C PHE A 369 19.54 -3.28 9.75
N GLN A 370 20.41 -2.88 10.69
CA GLN A 370 20.57 -1.48 11.05
C GLN A 370 21.12 -0.66 9.86
N ALA A 371 22.09 -1.19 9.10
CA ALA A 371 22.59 -0.58 7.88
C ALA A 371 21.50 -0.46 6.81
N ALA A 372 20.68 -1.50 6.63
CA ALA A 372 19.58 -1.48 5.68
C ALA A 372 18.53 -0.41 6.02
N PHE A 373 18.17 -0.28 7.30
CA PHE A 373 17.24 0.75 7.77
C PHE A 373 17.85 2.14 7.75
N ALA A 374 19.18 2.28 7.92
CA ALA A 374 19.89 3.54 7.71
C ALA A 374 19.83 4.03 6.25
N VAL A 375 19.86 3.11 5.26
CA VAL A 375 19.61 3.45 3.84
C VAL A 375 18.19 3.99 3.65
N LEU A 376 17.19 3.39 4.27
CA LEU A 376 15.81 3.89 4.24
C LEU A 376 15.71 5.27 4.89
N LEU A 377 16.36 5.47 6.05
CA LEU A 377 16.39 6.76 6.73
C LEU A 377 17.08 7.83 5.88
N ALA A 378 18.20 7.52 5.25
CA ALA A 378 18.90 8.45 4.35
C ALA A 378 18.03 8.84 3.16
N SER A 379 17.29 7.88 2.58
CA SER A 379 16.31 8.13 1.50
C SER A 379 15.21 9.08 1.96
N LEU A 380 14.65 8.86 3.15
CA LEU A 380 13.57 9.71 3.68
C LEU A 380 14.07 11.11 4.04
N ALA A 381 15.26 11.21 4.64
CA ALA A 381 15.91 12.48 4.97
C ALA A 381 16.25 13.30 3.70
N ALA A 382 16.71 12.63 2.64
CA ALA A 382 16.90 13.27 1.34
C ALA A 382 15.57 13.81 0.77
N GLY A 383 14.47 13.04 0.88
CA GLY A 383 13.14 13.50 0.52
C GLY A 383 12.71 14.74 1.32
N LEU A 384 12.95 14.75 2.63
CA LEU A 384 12.68 15.90 3.50
C LEU A 384 13.52 17.13 3.11
N ALA A 385 14.81 16.94 2.80
CA ALA A 385 15.69 18.03 2.34
C ALA A 385 15.19 18.65 1.02
N LEU A 386 14.73 17.81 0.07
CA LEU A 386 14.15 18.29 -1.18
C LEU A 386 12.86 19.09 -0.95
N VAL A 387 12.04 18.74 0.06
CA VAL A 387 10.88 19.58 0.44
C VAL A 387 11.34 20.93 0.97
N GLY A 388 12.44 20.99 1.73
CA GLY A 388 13.06 22.26 2.13
C GLY A 388 13.47 23.13 0.94
N VAL A 389 14.04 22.52 -0.12
CA VAL A 389 14.38 23.21 -1.38
C VAL A 389 13.12 23.76 -2.06
N LEU A 390 12.04 22.96 -2.14
CA LEU A 390 10.76 23.40 -2.70
C LEU A 390 10.19 24.59 -1.92
N ALA A 391 10.21 24.56 -0.59
CA ALA A 391 9.66 25.60 0.25
C ALA A 391 10.41 26.96 0.16
N VAL A 392 11.69 26.95 -0.22
CA VAL A 392 12.51 28.17 -0.39
C VAL A 392 12.45 28.68 -1.84
N GLY A 393 12.25 27.79 -2.80
CA GLY A 393 12.37 28.08 -4.23
C GLY A 393 11.05 28.29 -4.96
N GLU A 394 9.91 27.97 -4.36
CA GLU A 394 8.60 28.31 -4.94
C GLU A 394 8.38 29.82 -4.81
N PRO A 395 8.22 30.56 -5.95
CA PRO A 395 8.02 32.01 -5.95
C PRO A 395 6.69 32.45 -5.36
#